data_ef64df80b1aadeb871f98fb7ab1c5b02
#
_entry.id   ef64df80b1aadeb871f98fb7ab1c5b02
#
_cell.length_a   1.000
_cell.length_b   1.000
_cell.length_c   1.000
_cell.angle_alpha   90.00
_cell.angle_beta   90.00
_cell.angle_gamma   90.00
#
_symmetry.space_group_name_H-M   'P 1'
#
loop_
_entity.id
_entity.type
_entity.pdbx_description
1 polymer ?
#
loop_
_entity_poly.entity_id
_entity_poly.type
_entity_poly.pdbx_seq_one_letter_code
_entity_poly.pdbx_strand_id
1 'polypeptide(L)'
;MPQDDEVIRRAPLFTALDDASAASLRASMDPVKIAKGGILFKEGDEGEHVYVIVDGKLKLGTASGDGRENLLSILGPGEMFGELSLFDPGPRTSTATAVTDAKLLSLSHEKLIPWLRDNPDVSLQLLARLAQRLRRTNEAVGDLVFSDVPGRVAKALIDLGTRFGKATDEGLFVHHDLTQEELAQLVGASRETVNKALADFAGRGWLRLDGRAVPITDVDRLEKRGK
;
A
#
# COMPACT_ATOMS: atom_id res chain seq x y z
N MET A 1 1.69 -21.41 6.14
CA MET A 1 1.30 -22.26 5.00
C MET A 1 -0.17 -22.14 4.63
N PRO A 2 -1.23 -22.62 5.36
CA PRO A 2 -2.62 -22.36 4.92
C PRO A 2 -2.98 -20.86 4.88
N GLN A 3 -2.42 -20.09 5.79
CA GLN A 3 -2.68 -18.66 5.92
C GLN A 3 -2.01 -17.85 4.79
N ASP A 4 -0.86 -18.26 4.32
CA ASP A 4 -0.16 -17.62 3.18
C ASP A 4 -0.95 -17.82 1.87
N ASP A 5 -1.53 -19.02 1.66
CA ASP A 5 -2.31 -19.32 0.46
C ASP A 5 -3.61 -18.49 0.42
N GLU A 6 -4.27 -18.27 1.56
CA GLU A 6 -5.46 -17.42 1.62
C GLU A 6 -5.14 -15.96 1.28
N VAL A 7 -4.00 -15.44 1.76
CA VAL A 7 -3.53 -14.09 1.46
C VAL A 7 -3.21 -13.93 -0.03
N ILE A 8 -2.48 -14.91 -0.60
CA ILE A 8 -2.10 -14.90 -2.02
C ILE A 8 -3.34 -14.89 -2.91
N ARG A 9 -4.40 -15.62 -2.56
CA ARG A 9 -5.66 -15.64 -3.32
C ARG A 9 -6.38 -14.29 -3.40
N ARG A 10 -6.06 -13.35 -2.53
CA ARG A 10 -6.60 -11.97 -2.57
C ARG A 10 -5.86 -11.10 -3.59
N ALA A 11 -4.66 -11.51 -4.02
CA ALA A 11 -3.89 -10.75 -4.98
C ALA A 11 -4.52 -10.81 -6.38
N PRO A 12 -4.47 -9.72 -7.18
CA PRO A 12 -5.13 -9.62 -8.48
C PRO A 12 -4.79 -10.74 -9.46
N LEU A 13 -3.56 -11.25 -9.39
CA LEU A 13 -3.10 -12.37 -10.22
C LEU A 13 -3.85 -13.68 -9.93
N PHE A 14 -4.44 -13.83 -8.74
CA PHE A 14 -5.03 -15.08 -8.27
C PHE A 14 -6.55 -15.06 -8.16
N THR A 15 -7.18 -13.88 -8.13
CA THR A 15 -8.62 -13.73 -7.86
C THR A 15 -9.53 -14.35 -8.91
N ALA A 16 -9.06 -14.49 -10.16
CA ALA A 16 -9.84 -15.09 -11.26
C ALA A 16 -9.43 -16.54 -11.57
N LEU A 17 -8.53 -17.15 -10.78
CA LEU A 17 -7.99 -18.47 -11.05
C LEU A 17 -8.75 -19.56 -10.29
N ASP A 18 -8.91 -20.72 -10.95
CA ASP A 18 -9.21 -21.97 -10.28
C ASP A 18 -8.01 -22.48 -9.45
N ASP A 19 -8.24 -23.51 -8.65
CA ASP A 19 -7.22 -24.03 -7.72
C ASP A 19 -5.98 -24.57 -8.44
N ALA A 20 -6.14 -25.21 -9.58
CA ALA A 20 -5.04 -25.79 -10.35
C ALA A 20 -4.17 -24.70 -10.99
N SER A 21 -4.80 -23.71 -11.62
CA SER A 21 -4.11 -22.56 -12.22
C SER A 21 -3.41 -21.70 -11.17
N ALA A 22 -4.04 -21.49 -10.02
CA ALA A 22 -3.44 -20.76 -8.90
C ALA A 22 -2.21 -21.48 -8.35
N ALA A 23 -2.27 -22.81 -8.18
CA ALA A 23 -1.13 -23.60 -7.75
C ALA A 23 0.03 -23.58 -8.78
N SER A 24 -0.29 -23.67 -10.07
CA SER A 24 0.70 -23.58 -11.15
C SER A 24 1.40 -22.21 -11.17
N LEU A 25 0.62 -21.11 -11.09
CA LEU A 25 1.19 -19.77 -11.04
C LEU A 25 2.06 -19.60 -9.79
N ARG A 26 1.57 -20.05 -8.64
CA ARG A 26 2.32 -20.00 -7.37
C ARG A 26 3.65 -20.74 -7.46
N ALA A 27 3.69 -21.91 -8.13
CA ALA A 27 4.89 -22.69 -8.32
C ALA A 27 5.93 -21.99 -9.25
N SER A 28 5.49 -21.07 -10.09
CA SER A 28 6.34 -20.27 -10.98
C SER A 28 6.94 -19.03 -10.32
N MET A 29 6.51 -18.70 -9.10
CA MET A 29 6.96 -17.52 -8.35
C MET A 29 8.08 -17.87 -7.38
N ASP A 30 9.01 -16.96 -7.24
CA ASP A 30 10.16 -17.09 -6.35
C ASP A 30 9.90 -16.36 -5.03
N PRO A 31 10.18 -17.00 -3.86
CA PRO A 31 10.00 -16.35 -2.56
C PRO A 31 11.12 -15.32 -2.32
N VAL A 32 10.73 -14.14 -1.86
CA VAL A 32 11.63 -13.05 -1.48
C VAL A 32 11.36 -12.68 -0.03
N LYS A 33 12.41 -12.56 0.78
CA LYS A 33 12.32 -12.05 2.16
C LYS A 33 13.11 -10.76 2.25
N ILE A 34 12.56 -9.78 2.93
CA ILE A 34 13.20 -8.50 3.13
C ILE A 34 13.02 -8.07 4.59
N ALA A 35 14.11 -7.68 5.23
CA ALA A 35 14.06 -7.16 6.59
C ALA A 35 13.54 -5.74 6.61
N LYS A 36 12.96 -5.33 7.74
CA LYS A 36 12.53 -3.96 8.00
C LYS A 36 13.60 -2.95 7.63
N GLY A 37 13.23 -1.90 6.88
CA GLY A 37 14.12 -0.86 6.35
C GLY A 37 14.90 -1.28 5.10
N GLY A 38 14.82 -2.55 4.68
CA GLY A 38 15.46 -3.02 3.45
C GLY A 38 14.79 -2.41 2.22
N ILE A 39 15.58 -2.11 1.20
CA ILE A 39 15.12 -1.61 -0.10
C ILE A 39 15.05 -2.79 -1.06
N LEU A 40 13.88 -3.02 -1.64
CA LEU A 40 13.66 -4.08 -2.63
C LEU A 40 14.16 -3.67 -4.01
N PHE A 41 13.84 -2.45 -4.42
CA PHE A 41 14.33 -1.77 -5.61
C PHE A 41 14.24 -0.26 -5.43
N LYS A 42 15.01 0.49 -6.19
CA LYS A 42 15.02 1.95 -6.18
C LYS A 42 14.29 2.51 -7.40
N GLU A 43 13.80 3.73 -7.27
CA GLU A 43 13.39 4.55 -8.40
C GLU A 43 14.53 4.64 -9.43
N GLY A 44 14.21 4.42 -10.70
CA GLY A 44 15.19 4.39 -11.80
C GLY A 44 15.82 3.02 -12.09
N ASP A 45 15.68 2.03 -11.20
CA ASP A 45 16.17 0.67 -11.46
C ASP A 45 15.38 0.03 -12.62
N GLU A 46 15.97 -0.97 -13.30
CA GLU A 46 15.25 -1.78 -14.28
C GLU A 46 14.11 -2.57 -13.64
N GLY A 47 12.96 -2.61 -14.33
CA GLY A 47 11.72 -3.19 -13.81
C GLY A 47 11.34 -4.51 -14.48
N GLU A 48 11.93 -5.62 -14.07
CA GLU A 48 11.71 -6.95 -14.70
C GLU A 48 10.78 -7.89 -13.93
N HIS A 49 10.35 -7.51 -12.72
CA HIS A 49 9.54 -8.37 -11.85
C HIS A 49 8.32 -7.63 -11.31
N VAL A 50 7.23 -8.38 -11.12
CA VAL A 50 6.11 -8.02 -10.26
C VAL A 50 6.20 -8.76 -8.94
N TYR A 51 5.61 -8.19 -7.90
CA TYR A 51 5.66 -8.72 -6.55
C TYR A 51 4.27 -8.80 -5.93
N VAL A 52 4.02 -9.85 -5.17
CA VAL A 52 2.82 -10.02 -4.32
C VAL A 52 3.29 -10.08 -2.88
N ILE A 53 2.68 -9.28 -2.00
CA ILE A 53 2.99 -9.29 -0.57
C ILE A 53 2.21 -10.43 0.09
N VAL A 54 2.95 -11.34 0.73
CA VAL A 54 2.37 -12.45 1.51
C VAL A 54 2.20 -12.03 2.97
N ASP A 55 3.21 -11.35 3.52
CA ASP A 55 3.26 -10.92 4.91
C ASP A 55 4.09 -9.65 5.03
N GLY A 56 3.77 -8.81 6.02
CA GLY A 56 4.45 -7.55 6.24
C GLY A 56 3.88 -6.38 5.44
N LYS A 57 4.57 -5.24 5.52
CA LYS A 57 4.18 -3.99 4.84
C LYS A 57 5.37 -3.37 4.12
N LEU A 58 5.12 -2.82 2.94
CA LEU A 58 6.08 -2.03 2.18
C LEU A 58 5.53 -0.62 1.93
N LYS A 59 6.43 0.33 1.75
CA LYS A 59 6.12 1.68 1.28
C LYS A 59 6.69 1.90 -0.11
N LEU A 60 5.94 2.60 -0.94
CA LEU A 60 6.41 3.14 -2.21
C LEU A 60 6.61 4.65 -2.06
N GLY A 61 7.77 5.13 -2.40
CA GLY A 61 8.12 6.55 -2.31
C GLY A 61 8.96 7.02 -3.48
N THR A 62 8.98 8.33 -3.67
CA THR A 62 9.85 9.01 -4.63
C THR A 62 10.72 10.02 -3.92
N ALA A 63 11.87 10.35 -4.49
CA ALA A 63 12.72 11.41 -4.00
C ALA A 63 12.81 12.51 -5.06
N SER A 64 12.65 13.76 -4.62
CA SER A 64 12.94 14.91 -5.48
C SER A 64 14.45 15.12 -5.62
N GLY A 65 14.89 15.84 -6.64
CA GLY A 65 16.30 16.10 -6.91
C GLY A 65 17.05 16.85 -5.79
N ASP A 66 16.33 17.49 -4.86
CA ASP A 66 16.86 18.12 -3.64
C ASP A 66 16.84 17.20 -2.40
N GLY A 67 16.50 15.91 -2.60
CA GLY A 67 16.54 14.87 -1.56
C GLY A 67 15.31 14.83 -0.65
N ARG A 68 14.24 15.58 -0.95
CA ARG A 68 12.97 15.43 -0.23
C ARG A 68 12.28 14.15 -0.67
N GLU A 69 11.86 13.36 0.30
CA GLU A 69 11.11 12.14 0.06
C GLU A 69 9.60 12.41 0.13
N ASN A 70 8.85 11.78 -0.74
CA ASN A 70 7.39 11.74 -0.71
C ASN A 70 6.93 10.29 -0.68
N LEU A 71 5.98 9.99 0.19
CA LEU A 71 5.39 8.66 0.31
C LEU A 71 4.13 8.58 -0.53
N LEU A 72 4.17 7.72 -1.56
CA LEU A 72 3.06 7.56 -2.49
C LEU A 72 2.00 6.59 -1.97
N SER A 73 2.42 5.51 -1.32
CA SER A 73 1.50 4.45 -0.85
C SER A 73 2.17 3.54 0.17
N ILE A 74 1.34 2.94 1.03
CA ILE A 74 1.69 1.80 1.86
C ILE A 74 0.96 0.59 1.28
N LEU A 75 1.68 -0.52 1.18
CA LEU A 75 1.18 -1.78 0.63
C LEU A 75 1.26 -2.87 1.71
N GLY A 76 0.28 -3.76 1.73
CA GLY A 76 0.17 -4.85 2.68
C GLY A 76 -0.17 -6.20 2.06
N PRO A 77 -0.45 -7.22 2.89
CA PRO A 77 -0.71 -8.57 2.42
C PRO A 77 -1.83 -8.67 1.39
N GLY A 78 -1.60 -9.43 0.32
CA GLY A 78 -2.51 -9.58 -0.81
C GLY A 78 -2.41 -8.48 -1.86
N GLU A 79 -1.60 -7.44 -1.66
CA GLU A 79 -1.39 -6.41 -2.66
C GLU A 79 -0.23 -6.76 -3.60
N MET A 80 -0.35 -6.29 -4.84
CA MET A 80 0.62 -6.48 -5.90
C MET A 80 1.21 -5.12 -6.32
N PHE A 81 2.50 -5.11 -6.67
CA PHE A 81 3.19 -3.92 -7.15
C PHE A 81 4.34 -4.27 -8.11
N GLY A 82 4.90 -3.27 -8.78
CA GLY A 82 5.93 -3.44 -9.79
C GLY A 82 5.37 -3.77 -11.17
N GLU A 83 4.04 -3.72 -11.33
CA GLU A 83 3.31 -4.03 -12.56
C GLU A 83 3.42 -2.94 -13.64
N LEU A 84 3.75 -1.69 -13.27
CA LEU A 84 3.80 -0.59 -14.24
C LEU A 84 4.82 -0.87 -15.34
N SER A 85 6.03 -1.29 -14.99
CA SER A 85 7.06 -1.65 -15.94
C SER A 85 6.77 -2.94 -16.73
N LEU A 86 5.73 -3.70 -16.35
CA LEU A 86 5.25 -4.84 -17.14
C LEU A 86 4.46 -4.40 -18.37
N PHE A 87 3.59 -3.40 -18.19
CA PHE A 87 2.68 -2.93 -19.25
C PHE A 87 3.24 -1.74 -20.01
N ASP A 88 4.08 -0.94 -19.38
CA ASP A 88 4.81 0.19 -19.97
C ASP A 88 6.30 -0.01 -19.63
N PRO A 89 7.06 -0.69 -20.53
CA PRO A 89 8.47 -1.01 -20.28
C PRO A 89 9.29 0.26 -20.02
N GLY A 90 9.90 0.30 -18.83
CA GLY A 90 10.67 1.45 -18.38
C GLY A 90 11.21 1.25 -16.98
N PRO A 91 11.96 2.22 -16.46
CA PRO A 91 12.53 2.15 -15.13
C PRO A 91 11.46 2.16 -14.04
N ARG A 92 11.81 1.71 -12.84
CA ARG A 92 10.96 1.81 -11.66
C ARG A 92 10.58 3.27 -11.40
N THR A 93 9.30 3.52 -11.20
CA THR A 93 8.74 4.87 -10.95
C THR A 93 8.78 5.27 -9.48
N SER A 94 9.25 4.40 -8.60
CA SER A 94 9.34 4.63 -7.16
C SER A 94 10.30 3.65 -6.51
N THR A 95 10.76 4.00 -5.31
CA THR A 95 11.54 3.12 -4.43
C THR A 95 10.59 2.31 -3.55
N ALA A 96 10.81 0.99 -3.47
CA ALA A 96 10.08 0.08 -2.59
C ALA A 96 10.92 -0.27 -1.37
N THR A 97 10.45 0.08 -0.17
CA THR A 97 11.15 -0.15 1.11
C THR A 97 10.24 -0.90 2.09
N ALA A 98 10.78 -1.86 2.80
CA ALA A 98 10.05 -2.62 3.81
C ALA A 98 9.81 -1.79 5.08
N VAL A 99 8.56 -1.62 5.46
CA VAL A 99 8.12 -0.95 6.71
C VAL A 99 8.22 -1.88 7.90
N THR A 100 7.95 -3.17 7.67
CA THR A 100 8.15 -4.28 8.61
C THR A 100 9.00 -5.35 7.93
N ASP A 101 9.41 -6.39 8.64
CA ASP A 101 9.89 -7.60 7.97
C ASP A 101 8.78 -8.08 7.03
N ALA A 102 9.14 -8.47 5.80
CA ALA A 102 8.17 -8.83 4.80
C ALA A 102 8.55 -10.09 4.03
N LYS A 103 7.52 -10.83 3.61
CA LYS A 103 7.60 -11.99 2.72
C LYS A 103 6.83 -11.67 1.46
N LEU A 104 7.48 -11.85 0.33
CA LEU A 104 6.94 -11.56 -0.99
C LEU A 104 7.05 -12.80 -1.87
N LEU A 105 6.27 -12.78 -2.94
CA LEU A 105 6.46 -13.62 -4.11
C LEU A 105 6.82 -12.72 -5.27
N SER A 106 7.88 -13.06 -6.01
CA SER A 106 8.25 -12.39 -7.23
C SER A 106 7.95 -13.25 -8.46
N LEU A 107 7.56 -12.61 -9.54
CA LEU A 107 7.37 -13.25 -10.84
C LEU A 107 7.99 -12.36 -11.91
N SER A 108 8.88 -12.95 -12.73
CA SER A 108 9.50 -12.21 -13.83
C SER A 108 8.48 -11.90 -14.94
N HIS A 109 8.66 -10.78 -15.63
CA HIS A 109 7.85 -10.40 -16.78
C HIS A 109 7.91 -11.45 -17.90
N GLU A 110 9.10 -12.07 -18.08
CA GLU A 110 9.31 -13.12 -19.07
C GLU A 110 8.37 -14.32 -18.85
N LYS A 111 8.13 -14.70 -17.59
CA LYS A 111 7.19 -15.77 -17.24
C LYS A 111 5.73 -15.30 -17.25
N LEU A 112 5.48 -14.06 -16.80
CA LEU A 112 4.13 -13.55 -16.64
C LEU A 112 3.45 -13.20 -17.97
N ILE A 113 4.15 -12.59 -18.93
CA ILE A 113 3.56 -12.16 -20.20
C ILE A 113 2.95 -13.32 -21.01
N PRO A 114 3.67 -14.44 -21.25
CA PRO A 114 3.06 -15.59 -21.93
C PRO A 114 1.88 -16.15 -21.16
N TRP A 115 2.00 -16.24 -19.84
CA TRP A 115 0.96 -16.78 -18.98
C TRP A 115 -0.34 -15.93 -19.02
N LEU A 116 -0.23 -14.59 -19.09
CA LEU A 116 -1.38 -13.70 -19.22
C LEU A 116 -2.11 -13.87 -20.55
N ARG A 117 -1.42 -14.25 -21.64
CA ARG A 117 -2.04 -14.54 -22.93
C ARG A 117 -2.96 -15.75 -22.84
N ASP A 118 -2.57 -16.75 -22.07
CA ASP A 118 -3.36 -17.97 -21.86
C ASP A 118 -4.44 -17.79 -20.81
N ASN A 119 -4.41 -16.70 -20.01
CA ASN A 119 -5.33 -16.40 -18.93
C ASN A 119 -5.93 -14.98 -19.05
N PRO A 120 -6.76 -14.69 -20.07
CA PRO A 120 -7.24 -13.33 -20.36
C PRO A 120 -8.08 -12.72 -19.24
N ASP A 121 -8.81 -13.54 -18.47
CA ASP A 121 -9.60 -13.06 -17.32
C ASP A 121 -8.73 -12.42 -16.24
N VAL A 122 -7.51 -12.93 -16.04
CA VAL A 122 -6.53 -12.31 -15.11
C VAL A 122 -6.07 -10.97 -15.64
N SER A 123 -5.86 -10.83 -16.96
CA SER A 123 -5.52 -9.54 -17.57
C SER A 123 -6.60 -8.49 -17.31
N LEU A 124 -7.88 -8.85 -17.40
CA LEU A 124 -9.00 -7.96 -17.06
C LEU A 124 -8.98 -7.55 -15.57
N GLN A 125 -8.65 -8.49 -14.67
CA GLN A 125 -8.51 -8.16 -13.24
C GLN A 125 -7.35 -7.19 -12.98
N LEU A 126 -6.21 -7.37 -13.66
CA LEU A 126 -5.08 -6.44 -13.55
C LEU A 126 -5.46 -5.05 -14.05
N LEU A 127 -6.13 -4.94 -15.20
CA LEU A 127 -6.64 -3.67 -15.73
C LEU A 127 -7.62 -3.00 -14.76
N ALA A 128 -8.54 -3.77 -14.16
CA ALA A 128 -9.47 -3.26 -13.16
C ALA A 128 -8.73 -2.69 -11.93
N ARG A 129 -7.65 -3.35 -11.48
CA ARG A 129 -6.82 -2.86 -10.37
C ARG A 129 -6.03 -1.60 -10.74
N LEU A 130 -5.48 -1.53 -11.95
CA LEU A 130 -4.82 -0.31 -12.45
C LEU A 130 -5.80 0.87 -12.52
N ALA A 131 -7.02 0.64 -13.02
CA ALA A 131 -8.08 1.65 -13.04
C ALA A 131 -8.48 2.10 -11.61
N GLN A 132 -8.56 1.19 -10.65
CA GLN A 132 -8.81 1.55 -9.23
C GLN A 132 -7.66 2.37 -8.66
N ARG A 133 -6.40 1.99 -8.96
CA ARG A 133 -5.22 2.74 -8.52
C ARG A 133 -5.19 4.14 -9.10
N LEU A 134 -5.51 4.29 -10.39
CA LEU A 134 -5.61 5.60 -11.05
C LEU A 134 -6.68 6.48 -10.41
N ARG A 135 -7.87 5.93 -10.10
CA ARG A 135 -8.92 6.69 -9.38
C ARG A 135 -8.43 7.18 -8.02
N ARG A 136 -7.80 6.32 -7.22
CA ARG A 136 -7.23 6.72 -5.92
C ARG A 136 -6.15 7.81 -6.06
N THR A 137 -5.31 7.71 -7.09
CA THR A 137 -4.30 8.74 -7.37
C THR A 137 -4.95 10.07 -7.72
N ASN A 138 -5.99 10.07 -8.57
CA ASN A 138 -6.73 11.28 -8.91
C ASN A 138 -7.43 11.89 -7.69
N GLU A 139 -7.99 11.07 -6.80
CA GLU A 139 -8.58 11.53 -5.53
C GLU A 139 -7.51 12.16 -4.63
N ALA A 140 -6.33 11.53 -4.49
CA ALA A 140 -5.24 12.09 -3.70
C ALA A 140 -4.73 13.43 -4.25
N VAL A 141 -4.65 13.58 -5.58
CA VAL A 141 -4.34 14.87 -6.23
C VAL A 141 -5.41 15.91 -5.92
N GLY A 142 -6.69 15.54 -6.00
CA GLY A 142 -7.81 16.41 -5.60
C GLY A 142 -7.72 16.85 -4.14
N ASP A 143 -7.41 15.93 -3.24
CA ASP A 143 -7.25 16.21 -1.82
C ASP A 143 -6.10 17.21 -1.53
N LEU A 144 -5.00 17.13 -2.29
CA LEU A 144 -3.90 18.09 -2.16
C LEU A 144 -4.31 19.53 -2.55
N VAL A 145 -5.28 19.67 -3.45
CA VAL A 145 -5.76 20.97 -3.95
C VAL A 145 -6.90 21.53 -3.08
N PHE A 146 -7.84 20.68 -2.67
CA PHE A 146 -9.12 21.12 -2.09
C PHE A 146 -9.26 20.83 -0.59
N SER A 147 -8.45 19.93 -0.02
CA SER A 147 -8.55 19.55 1.39
C SER A 147 -7.44 20.20 2.22
N ASP A 148 -7.76 20.64 3.42
CA ASP A 148 -6.78 21.10 4.39
C ASP A 148 -5.98 19.92 4.99
N VAL A 149 -4.85 20.20 5.63
CA VAL A 149 -3.97 19.16 6.19
C VAL A 149 -4.70 18.26 7.21
N PRO A 150 -5.49 18.79 8.19
CA PRO A 150 -6.24 17.91 9.09
C PRO A 150 -7.23 17.00 8.37
N GLY A 151 -7.89 17.45 7.30
CA GLY A 151 -8.76 16.59 6.47
C GLY A 151 -7.99 15.44 5.82
N ARG A 152 -6.83 15.73 5.21
CA ARG A 152 -5.98 14.69 4.63
C ARG A 152 -5.45 13.71 5.66
N VAL A 153 -5.08 14.19 6.87
CA VAL A 153 -4.68 13.29 7.98
C VAL A 153 -5.83 12.37 8.38
N ALA A 154 -7.04 12.90 8.54
CA ALA A 154 -8.22 12.11 8.88
C ALA A 154 -8.49 11.04 7.81
N LYS A 155 -8.48 11.42 6.52
CA LYS A 155 -8.69 10.50 5.39
C LYS A 155 -7.61 9.40 5.34
N ALA A 156 -6.33 9.76 5.53
CA ALA A 156 -5.22 8.80 5.56
C ALA A 156 -5.37 7.80 6.72
N LEU A 157 -5.76 8.24 7.91
CA LEU A 157 -5.98 7.35 9.05
C LEU A 157 -7.15 6.38 8.83
N ILE A 158 -8.22 6.83 8.19
CA ILE A 158 -9.36 5.97 7.82
C ILE A 158 -8.97 4.96 6.76
N ASP A 159 -8.23 5.36 5.70
CA ASP A 159 -7.72 4.42 4.69
C ASP A 159 -6.80 3.35 5.32
N LEU A 160 -5.84 3.76 6.14
CA LEU A 160 -4.97 2.85 6.87
C LEU A 160 -5.76 1.93 7.81
N GLY A 161 -6.80 2.47 8.45
CA GLY A 161 -7.72 1.71 9.31
C GLY A 161 -8.51 0.65 8.56
N THR A 162 -9.04 1.00 7.40
CA THR A 162 -9.79 0.08 6.54
C THR A 162 -8.91 -1.06 6.02
N ARG A 163 -7.64 -0.79 5.72
CA ARG A 163 -6.71 -1.76 5.12
C ARG A 163 -5.96 -2.59 6.15
N PHE A 164 -5.58 -2.01 7.27
CA PHE A 164 -4.67 -2.61 8.26
C PHE A 164 -5.23 -2.61 9.68
N GLY A 165 -6.41 -2.05 9.88
CA GLY A 165 -7.04 -1.94 11.18
C GLY A 165 -7.71 -3.23 11.63
N LYS A 166 -7.96 -3.30 12.93
CA LYS A 166 -8.77 -4.33 13.58
C LYS A 166 -9.90 -3.66 14.34
N ALA A 167 -11.13 -4.10 14.10
CA ALA A 167 -12.27 -3.66 14.91
C ALA A 167 -12.08 -4.18 16.35
N THR A 168 -12.33 -3.30 17.32
CA THR A 168 -12.30 -3.60 18.75
C THR A 168 -13.55 -3.01 19.42
N ASP A 169 -13.82 -3.38 20.67
CA ASP A 169 -14.94 -2.82 21.45
C ASP A 169 -14.83 -1.29 21.67
N GLU A 170 -13.59 -0.74 21.54
CA GLU A 170 -13.32 0.69 21.70
C GLU A 170 -13.25 1.46 20.37
N GLY A 171 -13.50 0.80 19.22
CA GLY A 171 -13.44 1.39 17.90
C GLY A 171 -12.49 0.65 16.95
N LEU A 172 -11.77 1.37 16.11
CA LEU A 172 -10.87 0.82 15.10
C LEU A 172 -9.40 0.98 15.53
N PHE A 173 -8.73 -0.12 15.84
CA PHE A 173 -7.31 -0.10 16.19
C PHE A 173 -6.46 -0.19 14.91
N VAL A 174 -5.71 0.89 14.61
CA VAL A 174 -4.89 1.00 13.40
C VAL A 174 -3.42 0.91 13.75
N HIS A 175 -2.78 -0.21 13.43
CA HIS A 175 -1.33 -0.37 13.54
C HIS A 175 -0.68 -0.07 12.18
N HIS A 176 -0.34 1.20 11.94
CA HIS A 176 0.14 1.65 10.63
C HIS A 176 1.65 1.46 10.43
N ASP A 177 2.43 1.22 11.51
CA ASP A 177 3.89 1.01 11.52
C ASP A 177 4.75 2.19 11.02
N LEU A 178 4.11 3.29 10.60
CA LEU A 178 4.79 4.47 10.09
C LEU A 178 5.37 5.33 11.21
N THR A 179 6.46 6.00 10.94
CA THR A 179 6.90 7.15 11.71
C THR A 179 5.99 8.36 11.45
N GLN A 180 6.05 9.36 12.32
CA GLN A 180 5.33 10.64 12.10
C GLN A 180 5.82 11.38 10.85
N GLU A 181 7.10 11.21 10.49
CA GLU A 181 7.65 11.75 9.25
C GLU A 181 7.03 11.06 8.04
N GLU A 182 6.98 9.73 8.03
CA GLU A 182 6.36 8.97 6.95
C GLU A 182 4.86 9.26 6.81
N LEU A 183 4.15 9.46 7.93
CA LEU A 183 2.75 9.88 7.88
C LEU A 183 2.62 11.30 7.29
N ALA A 184 3.53 12.20 7.61
CA ALA A 184 3.57 13.54 7.03
C ALA A 184 3.86 13.51 5.51
N GLN A 185 4.79 12.68 5.08
CA GLN A 185 5.06 12.42 3.66
C GLN A 185 3.83 11.86 2.94
N LEU A 186 3.13 10.90 3.55
CA LEU A 186 1.92 10.29 2.97
C LEU A 186 0.78 11.30 2.73
N VAL A 187 0.63 12.28 3.63
CA VAL A 187 -0.43 13.30 3.51
C VAL A 187 0.04 14.59 2.80
N GLY A 188 1.31 14.65 2.39
CA GLY A 188 1.88 15.81 1.70
C GLY A 188 1.89 17.08 2.58
N ALA A 189 2.37 16.96 3.83
CA ALA A 189 2.43 18.07 4.77
C ALA A 189 3.68 18.01 5.66
N SER A 190 3.97 19.08 6.41
CA SER A 190 5.06 19.07 7.39
C SER A 190 4.69 18.20 8.59
N ARG A 191 5.69 17.53 9.19
CA ARG A 191 5.53 16.75 10.42
C ARG A 191 4.87 17.55 11.55
N GLU A 192 5.24 18.84 11.67
CA GLU A 192 4.69 19.72 12.70
C GLU A 192 3.16 19.90 12.51
N THR A 193 2.72 20.14 11.27
CA THR A 193 1.30 20.32 10.96
C THR A 193 0.49 19.04 11.18
N VAL A 194 1.06 17.88 10.80
CA VAL A 194 0.43 16.58 11.05
C VAL A 194 0.30 16.30 12.54
N ASN A 195 1.36 16.58 13.33
CA ASN A 195 1.31 16.40 14.78
C ASN A 195 0.26 17.32 15.45
N LYS A 196 0.10 18.56 14.98
CA LYS A 196 -0.96 19.46 15.46
C LYS A 196 -2.35 18.88 15.18
N ALA A 197 -2.57 18.33 13.97
CA ALA A 197 -3.85 17.71 13.62
C ALA A 197 -4.13 16.46 14.49
N LEU A 198 -3.15 15.60 14.69
CA LEU A 198 -3.27 14.41 15.53
C LEU A 198 -3.55 14.78 16.99
N ALA A 199 -2.88 15.82 17.53
CA ALA A 199 -3.10 16.30 18.89
C ALA A 199 -4.52 16.90 19.06
N ASP A 200 -5.04 17.65 18.05
CA ASP A 200 -6.41 18.16 18.05
C ASP A 200 -7.42 17.01 18.06
N PHE A 201 -7.25 15.99 17.21
CA PHE A 201 -8.15 14.82 17.18
C PHE A 201 -8.12 14.04 18.48
N ALA A 202 -6.93 13.87 19.09
CA ALA A 202 -6.79 13.24 20.41
C ALA A 202 -7.45 14.07 21.50
N GLY A 203 -7.28 15.40 21.51
CA GLY A 203 -7.91 16.31 22.44
C GLY A 203 -9.45 16.32 22.37
N ARG A 204 -10.00 16.03 21.20
CA ARG A 204 -11.45 15.84 20.96
C ARG A 204 -11.95 14.45 21.32
N GLY A 205 -11.07 13.51 21.66
CA GLY A 205 -11.43 12.14 21.97
C GLY A 205 -11.79 11.30 20.73
N TRP A 206 -11.39 11.69 19.52
CA TRP A 206 -11.68 10.93 18.29
C TRP A 206 -10.69 9.80 18.05
N LEU A 207 -9.50 9.92 18.62
CA LEU A 207 -8.47 8.90 18.58
C LEU A 207 -7.55 8.99 19.81
N ARG A 208 -6.71 7.99 19.98
CA ARG A 208 -5.57 8.01 20.93
C ARG A 208 -4.26 7.86 20.16
N LEU A 209 -3.17 8.39 20.69
CA LEU A 209 -1.84 8.25 20.11
C LEU A 209 -1.09 7.17 20.90
N ASP A 210 -0.71 6.11 20.23
CA ASP A 210 0.01 4.98 20.82
C ASP A 210 1.21 4.58 19.93
N GLY A 211 2.26 5.37 19.98
CA GLY A 211 3.48 5.14 19.20
C GLY A 211 3.25 5.10 17.70
N ARG A 212 3.26 3.89 17.12
CA ARG A 212 3.00 3.63 15.69
C ARG A 212 1.62 3.02 15.46
N ALA A 213 0.76 3.09 16.46
CA ALA A 213 -0.63 2.71 16.38
C ALA A 213 -1.52 3.89 16.71
N VAL A 214 -2.71 3.90 16.14
CA VAL A 214 -3.74 4.92 16.40
C VAL A 214 -5.06 4.19 16.64
N PRO A 215 -5.47 4.00 17.91
CA PRO A 215 -6.83 3.62 18.23
C PRO A 215 -7.80 4.76 17.87
N ILE A 216 -8.64 4.56 16.86
CA ILE A 216 -9.69 5.49 16.44
C ILE A 216 -10.95 5.14 17.21
N THR A 217 -11.36 6.04 18.12
CA THR A 217 -12.50 5.87 19.04
C THR A 217 -13.81 6.42 18.46
N ASP A 218 -13.73 7.39 17.54
CA ASP A 218 -14.88 7.96 16.85
C ASP A 218 -14.63 8.00 15.33
N VAL A 219 -14.91 6.88 14.69
CA VAL A 219 -14.70 6.68 13.25
C VAL A 219 -15.56 7.64 12.44
N ASP A 220 -16.82 7.83 12.82
CA ASP A 220 -17.79 8.67 12.10
C ASP A 220 -17.35 10.14 12.04
N ARG A 221 -16.81 10.67 13.13
CA ARG A 221 -16.30 12.05 13.16
C ARG A 221 -15.05 12.21 12.34
N LEU A 222 -14.16 11.22 12.40
CA LEU A 222 -12.92 11.26 11.63
C LEU A 222 -13.23 11.14 10.13
N GLU A 223 -14.18 10.28 9.73
CA GLU A 223 -14.64 10.19 8.33
C GLU A 223 -15.25 11.50 7.82
N LYS A 224 -16.12 12.14 8.64
CA LYS A 224 -16.71 13.44 8.29
C LYS A 224 -15.65 14.54 8.14
N ARG A 225 -14.56 14.45 8.89
CA ARG A 225 -13.46 15.40 8.81
C ARG A 225 -12.61 15.20 7.56
N GLY A 226 -12.53 13.98 7.05
CA GLY A 226 -11.78 13.60 5.84
C GLY A 226 -12.54 13.84 4.52
N LYS A 227 -13.79 14.30 4.60
CA LYS A 227 -14.63 14.70 3.44
C LYS A 227 -14.46 16.18 3.18
#